data_580ea6fb1ebf15c1160f2f928e9fde00
#
_entry.id   580ea6fb1ebf15c1160f2f928e9fde00
#
_cell.length_a   1.000
_cell.length_b   1.000
_cell.length_c   1.000
_cell.angle_alpha   90.00
_cell.angle_beta   90.00
_cell.angle_gamma   90.00
#
_symmetry.space_group_name_H-M   'P 1'
#
loop_
_entity.id
_entity.type
_entity.pdbx_description
1 polymer ?
#
loop_
_entity_poly.entity_id
_entity_poly.type
_entity_poly.pdbx_seq_one_letter_code
_entity_poly.pdbx_strand_id
1 'polypeptide(L)'
;VVGSDFIGEEINDVTDLKPAIKELVDYVYEVDPDFTIKIHAGENDSLRDNVSKSIKCIEESLNQGQPMPKVRLGHGLYTEDLSSPEGKKLLRKLKKDNIILEFQISSNVRLNNLSNLNLHPVKKYLDAGIKCVQGTDGCGFYGIDTIDEQIALRNLLDIKDSDFAKMRNVEDEI
;
A
#
# COMPACT_ATOMS: atom_id res chain seq x y z
N VAL A 1 14.49 9.49 -11.67
CA VAL A 1 13.44 9.32 -10.65
C VAL A 1 12.64 8.10 -11.04
N VAL A 2 12.50 7.14 -10.13
CA VAL A 2 11.86 5.83 -10.41
C VAL A 2 10.40 5.77 -9.94
N GLY A 3 9.93 6.76 -9.20
CA GLY A 3 8.56 6.80 -8.69
C GLY A 3 8.24 8.09 -7.95
N SER A 4 6.97 8.26 -7.64
CA SER A 4 6.42 9.31 -6.76
C SER A 4 6.17 8.75 -5.37
N ASP A 5 5.88 9.62 -4.41
CA ASP A 5 5.30 9.26 -3.12
C ASP A 5 4.43 10.40 -2.60
N PHE A 6 3.13 10.18 -2.50
CA PHE A 6 2.22 11.09 -1.81
C PHE A 6 2.16 10.69 -0.35
N ILE A 7 2.77 11.49 0.50
CA ILE A 7 2.86 11.25 1.94
C ILE A 7 2.36 12.47 2.72
N GLY A 8 1.98 12.25 3.98
CA GLY A 8 1.54 13.30 4.91
C GLY A 8 0.55 12.74 5.91
N GLU A 9 0.08 13.59 6.81
CA GLU A 9 -0.95 13.19 7.77
C GLU A 9 -2.26 12.87 7.02
N GLU A 10 -2.74 11.62 7.14
CA GLU A 10 -3.94 11.13 6.42
C GLU A 10 -5.23 11.62 7.10
N ILE A 11 -5.43 12.94 7.14
CA ILE A 11 -6.67 13.60 7.54
C ILE A 11 -7.47 14.13 6.35
N ASN A 12 -6.86 14.10 5.16
CA ASN A 12 -7.46 14.58 3.92
C ASN A 12 -7.93 13.42 3.05
N ASP A 13 -9.01 13.62 2.34
CA ASP A 13 -9.51 12.66 1.36
C ASP A 13 -8.54 12.61 0.16
N VAL A 14 -8.10 11.43 -0.22
CA VAL A 14 -7.17 11.25 -1.35
C VAL A 14 -7.74 11.78 -2.68
N THR A 15 -9.05 11.94 -2.78
CA THR A 15 -9.69 12.54 -3.96
C THR A 15 -9.26 13.98 -4.23
N ASP A 16 -8.78 14.68 -3.21
CA ASP A 16 -8.22 16.03 -3.34
C ASP A 16 -6.91 16.02 -4.16
N LEU A 17 -6.21 14.89 -4.17
CA LEU A 17 -4.98 14.67 -4.94
C LEU A 17 -5.23 14.24 -6.39
N LYS A 18 -6.49 14.05 -6.81
CA LYS A 18 -6.82 13.55 -8.14
C LYS A 18 -6.17 14.32 -9.29
N PRO A 19 -6.07 15.67 -9.27
CA PRO A 19 -5.35 16.40 -10.33
C PRO A 19 -3.88 16.00 -10.44
N ALA A 20 -3.17 15.90 -9.30
CA ALA A 20 -1.76 15.49 -9.29
C ALA A 20 -1.58 14.01 -9.68
N ILE A 21 -2.50 13.13 -9.26
CA ILE A 21 -2.52 11.72 -9.69
C ILE A 21 -2.68 11.64 -11.21
N LYS A 22 -3.55 12.47 -11.80
CA LYS A 22 -3.74 12.52 -13.25
C LYS A 22 -2.44 12.89 -14.00
N GLU A 23 -1.71 13.89 -13.51
CA GLU A 23 -0.42 14.28 -14.08
C GLU A 23 0.61 13.15 -14.03
N LEU A 24 0.65 12.40 -12.92
CA LEU A 24 1.53 11.24 -12.82
C LEU A 24 1.12 10.10 -13.75
N VAL A 25 -0.18 9.85 -13.89
CA VAL A 25 -0.68 8.85 -14.84
C VAL A 25 -0.27 9.24 -16.27
N ASP A 26 -0.43 10.50 -16.66
CA ASP A 26 0.00 10.99 -17.97
C ASP A 26 1.52 10.83 -18.16
N TYR A 27 2.32 11.16 -17.11
CA TYR A 27 3.77 10.96 -17.13
C TYR A 27 4.16 9.50 -17.40
N VAL A 28 3.49 8.55 -16.74
CA VAL A 28 3.74 7.11 -16.97
C VAL A 28 3.58 6.73 -18.42
N TYR A 29 2.51 7.20 -19.07
CA TYR A 29 2.22 6.80 -20.44
C TYR A 29 2.97 7.61 -21.52
N GLU A 30 3.37 8.84 -21.22
CA GLU A 30 4.01 9.72 -22.17
C GLU A 30 5.54 9.72 -22.07
N VAL A 31 6.09 9.43 -20.87
CA VAL A 31 7.52 9.62 -20.58
C VAL A 31 8.20 8.37 -20.07
N ASP A 32 7.66 7.72 -19.04
CA ASP A 32 8.33 6.60 -18.36
C ASP A 32 7.33 5.53 -17.90
N PRO A 33 7.13 4.48 -18.73
CA PRO A 33 6.20 3.40 -18.40
C PRO A 33 6.63 2.53 -17.21
N ASP A 34 7.86 2.64 -16.76
CA ASP A 34 8.37 1.93 -15.58
C ASP A 34 8.22 2.72 -14.27
N PHE A 35 7.79 3.98 -14.38
CA PHE A 35 7.57 4.82 -13.20
C PHE A 35 6.47 4.25 -12.30
N THR A 36 6.77 4.20 -10.99
CA THR A 36 5.82 3.69 -9.98
C THR A 36 5.08 4.83 -9.29
N ILE A 37 3.76 4.79 -9.31
CA ILE A 37 2.92 5.72 -8.56
C ILE A 37 2.75 5.16 -7.15
N LYS A 38 3.37 5.82 -6.14
CA LYS A 38 3.21 5.48 -4.73
C LYS A 38 2.30 6.51 -4.05
N ILE A 39 1.39 6.01 -3.21
CA ILE A 39 0.45 6.82 -2.42
C ILE A 39 0.37 6.20 -1.02
N HIS A 40 0.53 6.99 0.03
CA HIS A 40 0.19 6.59 1.39
C HIS A 40 -1.33 6.59 1.55
N ALA A 41 -1.91 5.46 1.90
CA ALA A 41 -3.35 5.30 2.08
C ALA A 41 -3.68 4.19 3.08
N GLY A 42 -4.65 4.45 3.95
CA GLY A 42 -5.06 3.52 4.99
C GLY A 42 -4.10 3.49 6.18
N GLU A 43 -3.36 4.55 6.45
CA GLU A 43 -2.54 4.68 7.64
C GLU A 43 -3.38 5.03 8.88
N ASN A 44 -4.40 5.87 8.70
CA ASN A 44 -5.27 6.35 9.75
C ASN A 44 -6.69 5.77 9.59
N ASP A 45 -7.39 5.53 10.69
CA ASP A 45 -8.74 4.94 10.66
C ASP A 45 -9.86 5.95 10.37
N SER A 46 -9.54 7.24 10.28
CA SER A 46 -10.50 8.30 9.94
C SER A 46 -11.01 8.22 8.50
N LEU A 47 -10.21 7.66 7.58
CA LEU A 47 -10.51 7.57 6.15
C LEU A 47 -10.27 6.15 5.61
N ARG A 48 -11.05 5.20 6.10
CA ARG A 48 -10.91 3.76 5.76
C ARG A 48 -11.12 3.42 4.29
N ASP A 49 -11.70 4.33 3.51
CA ASP A 49 -11.92 4.14 2.08
C ASP A 49 -10.82 4.79 1.20
N ASN A 50 -9.79 5.41 1.81
CA ASN A 50 -8.71 6.05 1.05
C ASN A 50 -7.93 5.07 0.16
N VAL A 51 -7.75 3.81 0.58
CA VAL A 51 -7.14 2.78 -0.27
C VAL A 51 -7.98 2.55 -1.55
N SER A 52 -9.27 2.35 -1.40
CA SER A 52 -10.20 2.17 -2.54
C SER A 52 -10.30 3.42 -3.40
N LYS A 53 -10.31 4.61 -2.77
CA LYS A 53 -10.34 5.90 -3.46
C LYS A 53 -9.06 6.18 -4.24
N SER A 54 -7.88 5.82 -3.71
CA SER A 54 -6.61 5.95 -4.44
C SER A 54 -6.63 5.17 -5.73
N ILE A 55 -7.06 3.92 -5.68
CA ILE A 55 -7.21 3.07 -6.87
C ILE A 55 -8.20 3.70 -7.85
N LYS A 56 -9.34 4.18 -7.36
CA LYS A 56 -10.37 4.81 -8.19
C LYS A 56 -9.87 6.10 -8.85
N CYS A 57 -9.12 6.94 -8.14
CA CYS A 57 -8.53 8.16 -8.71
C CYS A 57 -7.58 7.84 -9.87
N ILE A 58 -6.75 6.79 -9.73
CA ILE A 58 -5.88 6.35 -10.80
C ILE A 58 -6.71 5.82 -11.99
N GLU A 59 -7.70 4.96 -11.75
CA GLU A 59 -8.57 4.42 -12.81
C GLU A 59 -9.29 5.52 -13.59
N GLU A 60 -9.84 6.51 -12.90
CA GLU A 60 -10.54 7.62 -13.51
C GLU A 60 -9.61 8.60 -14.24
N SER A 61 -8.30 8.47 -14.03
CA SER A 61 -7.25 9.23 -14.72
C SER A 61 -6.76 8.55 -16.00
N LEU A 62 -7.07 7.25 -16.17
CA LEU A 62 -6.69 6.48 -17.37
C LEU A 62 -7.52 6.89 -18.59
N ASN A 63 -6.86 6.94 -19.75
CA ASN A 63 -7.56 7.02 -21.01
C ASN A 63 -8.13 5.64 -21.43
N GLN A 64 -9.07 5.65 -22.37
CA GLN A 64 -9.71 4.41 -22.83
C GLN A 64 -8.67 3.42 -23.35
N GLY A 65 -8.67 2.22 -22.77
CA GLY A 65 -7.78 1.13 -23.18
C GLY A 65 -6.40 1.11 -22.48
N GLN A 66 -6.08 2.12 -21.68
CA GLN A 66 -4.86 2.08 -20.88
C GLN A 66 -5.00 1.08 -19.70
N PRO A 67 -4.04 0.18 -19.47
CA PRO A 67 -4.04 -0.70 -18.29
C PRO A 67 -3.71 0.09 -17.01
N MET A 68 -3.83 -0.51 -15.84
CA MET A 68 -3.35 0.08 -14.59
C MET A 68 -1.82 0.22 -14.63
N PRO A 69 -1.25 1.40 -14.30
CA PRO A 69 0.21 1.56 -14.19
C PRO A 69 0.76 0.77 -12.99
N LYS A 70 2.08 0.81 -12.79
CA LYS A 70 2.69 0.29 -11.56
C LYS A 70 2.24 1.14 -10.38
N VAL A 71 1.54 0.54 -9.41
CA VAL A 71 1.00 1.22 -8.23
C VAL A 71 1.45 0.53 -6.95
N ARG A 72 1.92 1.32 -6.00
CA ARG A 72 2.30 0.91 -4.65
C ARG A 72 1.53 1.75 -3.63
N LEU A 73 0.77 1.11 -2.75
CA LEU A 73 0.03 1.79 -1.69
C LEU A 73 0.71 1.55 -0.35
N GLY A 74 1.11 2.62 0.30
CA GLY A 74 1.71 2.58 1.63
C GLY A 74 0.66 2.29 2.69
N HIS A 75 1.03 1.57 3.73
CA HIS A 75 0.27 1.15 4.88
C HIS A 75 -0.84 0.14 4.61
N GLY A 76 -1.99 0.51 4.01
CA GLY A 76 -3.12 -0.41 3.88
C GLY A 76 -3.62 -0.99 5.20
N LEU A 77 -3.31 -0.33 6.35
CA LEU A 77 -3.65 -0.78 7.69
C LEU A 77 -5.16 -0.70 7.91
N TYR A 78 -5.75 0.42 7.54
CA TYR A 78 -7.18 0.66 7.63
C TYR A 78 -7.82 0.68 6.25
N THR A 79 -8.76 -0.22 6.05
CA THR A 79 -9.57 -0.32 4.84
C THR A 79 -10.99 -0.72 5.22
N GLU A 80 -11.83 -0.96 4.22
CA GLU A 80 -13.09 -1.64 4.42
C GLU A 80 -12.87 -3.01 5.08
N ASP A 81 -13.81 -3.48 5.86
CA ASP A 81 -13.71 -4.84 6.40
C ASP A 81 -13.51 -5.86 5.27
N LEU A 82 -12.35 -6.52 5.25
CA LEU A 82 -11.96 -7.46 4.19
C LEU A 82 -12.90 -8.66 4.06
N SER A 83 -13.73 -8.94 5.08
CA SER A 83 -14.77 -9.98 5.04
C SER A 83 -16.08 -9.50 4.40
N SER A 84 -16.29 -8.19 4.34
CA SER A 84 -17.48 -7.58 3.73
C SER A 84 -17.51 -7.73 2.20
N PRO A 85 -18.65 -7.48 1.54
CA PRO A 85 -18.71 -7.42 0.08
C PRO A 85 -17.75 -6.39 -0.52
N GLU A 86 -17.63 -5.22 0.11
CA GLU A 86 -16.76 -4.10 -0.28
C GLU A 86 -15.29 -4.49 -0.15
N GLY A 87 -14.90 -5.05 1.01
CA GLY A 87 -13.53 -5.53 1.21
C GLY A 87 -13.14 -6.65 0.26
N LYS A 88 -14.06 -7.57 -0.04
CA LYS A 88 -13.83 -8.59 -1.08
C LYS A 88 -13.70 -7.99 -2.48
N LYS A 89 -14.40 -6.89 -2.77
CA LYS A 89 -14.23 -6.15 -4.02
C LYS A 89 -12.85 -5.50 -4.08
N LEU A 90 -12.40 -4.87 -2.98
CA LEU A 90 -11.06 -4.32 -2.86
C LEU A 90 -9.99 -5.39 -3.10
N LEU A 91 -10.07 -6.54 -2.43
CA LEU A 91 -9.10 -7.64 -2.62
C LEU A 91 -9.03 -8.11 -4.08
N ARG A 92 -10.19 -8.30 -4.74
CA ARG A 92 -10.22 -8.65 -6.16
C ARG A 92 -9.56 -7.59 -7.03
N LYS A 93 -9.76 -6.31 -6.70
CA LYS A 93 -9.20 -5.18 -7.43
C LYS A 93 -7.68 -5.11 -7.30
N LEU A 94 -7.16 -5.15 -6.06
CA LEU A 94 -5.73 -5.20 -5.78
C LEU A 94 -5.04 -6.32 -6.56
N LYS A 95 -5.65 -7.52 -6.55
CA LYS A 95 -5.09 -8.69 -7.24
C LYS A 95 -5.15 -8.56 -8.76
N LYS A 96 -6.28 -8.12 -9.32
CA LYS A 96 -6.48 -7.98 -10.78
C LYS A 96 -5.48 -7.00 -11.38
N ASP A 97 -5.26 -5.88 -10.71
CA ASP A 97 -4.45 -4.77 -11.20
C ASP A 97 -3.00 -4.84 -10.73
N ASN A 98 -2.60 -5.93 -10.07
CA ASN A 98 -1.24 -6.13 -9.53
C ASN A 98 -0.76 -5.00 -8.61
N ILE A 99 -1.67 -4.38 -7.87
CA ILE A 99 -1.33 -3.31 -6.93
C ILE A 99 -0.59 -3.89 -5.75
N ILE A 100 0.52 -3.25 -5.36
CA ILE A 100 1.38 -3.66 -4.26
C ILE A 100 0.98 -2.89 -2.99
N LEU A 101 0.86 -3.60 -1.87
CA LEU A 101 0.73 -2.99 -0.55
C LEU A 101 2.08 -3.01 0.17
N GLU A 102 2.47 -1.87 0.73
CA GLU A 102 3.68 -1.74 1.54
C GLU A 102 3.32 -1.55 3.01
N PHE A 103 3.82 -2.43 3.87
CA PHE A 103 3.53 -2.40 5.30
C PHE A 103 4.71 -1.90 6.12
N GLN A 104 4.42 -1.01 7.08
CA GLN A 104 5.37 -0.36 7.98
C GLN A 104 4.91 -0.56 9.43
N ILE A 105 5.24 -1.71 10.02
CA ILE A 105 4.74 -2.10 11.35
C ILE A 105 5.21 -1.16 12.44
N SER A 106 6.52 -0.86 12.44
CA SER A 106 7.11 0.01 13.46
C SER A 106 6.56 1.42 13.42
N SER A 107 6.34 1.98 12.23
CA SER A 107 5.67 3.27 12.05
C SER A 107 4.25 3.24 12.63
N ASN A 108 3.45 2.26 12.23
CA ASN A 108 2.06 2.12 12.69
C ASN A 108 1.95 2.04 14.22
N VAL A 109 2.90 1.35 14.86
CA VAL A 109 2.95 1.25 16.33
C VAL A 109 3.40 2.57 16.97
N ARG A 110 4.48 3.18 16.46
CA ARG A 110 5.08 4.39 17.06
C ARG A 110 4.21 5.63 16.90
N LEU A 111 3.49 5.74 15.80
CA LEU A 111 2.51 6.81 15.57
C LEU A 111 1.17 6.55 16.29
N ASN A 112 1.08 5.44 17.05
CA ASN A 112 -0.13 5.04 17.76
C ASN A 112 -1.36 4.85 16.83
N ASN A 113 -1.10 4.54 15.57
CA ASN A 113 -2.14 4.26 14.57
C ASN A 113 -2.74 2.85 14.76
N LEU A 114 -2.06 1.98 15.50
CA LEU A 114 -2.48 0.60 15.74
C LEU A 114 -2.57 0.30 17.24
N SER A 115 -3.78 0.19 17.75
CA SER A 115 -4.04 -0.09 19.16
C SER A 115 -3.77 -1.55 19.58
N ASN A 116 -3.82 -2.48 18.62
CA ASN A 116 -3.61 -3.91 18.85
C ASN A 116 -3.00 -4.55 17.62
N LEU A 117 -1.79 -5.09 17.74
CA LEU A 117 -1.04 -5.74 16.66
C LEU A 117 -1.82 -6.90 16.01
N ASN A 118 -2.64 -7.64 16.76
CA ASN A 118 -3.45 -8.72 16.21
C ASN A 118 -4.50 -8.25 15.18
N LEU A 119 -4.77 -6.94 15.13
CA LEU A 119 -5.69 -6.36 14.15
C LEU A 119 -4.99 -6.02 12.83
N HIS A 120 -3.67 -6.13 12.76
CA HIS A 120 -2.90 -5.79 11.55
C HIS A 120 -3.28 -6.71 10.38
N PRO A 121 -3.67 -6.15 9.22
CA PRO A 121 -4.28 -6.93 8.13
C PRO A 121 -3.28 -7.67 7.24
N VAL A 122 -1.97 -7.48 7.39
CA VAL A 122 -0.94 -8.02 6.48
C VAL A 122 -1.12 -9.50 6.18
N LYS A 123 -1.38 -10.32 7.20
CA LYS A 123 -1.58 -11.76 7.01
C LYS A 123 -2.80 -12.07 6.15
N LYS A 124 -3.89 -11.32 6.32
CA LYS A 124 -5.11 -11.47 5.49
C LYS A 124 -4.84 -11.14 4.03
N TYR A 125 -4.04 -10.11 3.76
CA TYR A 125 -3.64 -9.76 2.40
C TYR A 125 -2.76 -10.84 1.76
N LEU A 126 -1.75 -11.31 2.49
CA LEU A 126 -0.87 -12.40 2.02
C LEU A 126 -1.66 -13.69 1.73
N ASP A 127 -2.60 -14.06 2.61
CA ASP A 127 -3.46 -15.23 2.44
C ASP A 127 -4.44 -15.08 1.25
N ALA A 128 -4.87 -13.84 0.97
CA ALA A 128 -5.67 -13.52 -0.21
C ALA A 128 -4.85 -13.50 -1.51
N GLY A 129 -3.51 -13.64 -1.43
CA GLY A 129 -2.60 -13.61 -2.57
C GLY A 129 -2.42 -12.22 -3.16
N ILE A 130 -2.47 -11.19 -2.31
CA ILE A 130 -2.15 -9.81 -2.66
C ILE A 130 -0.63 -9.64 -2.61
N LYS A 131 -0.07 -8.90 -3.56
CA LYS A 131 1.34 -8.51 -3.57
C LYS A 131 1.62 -7.58 -2.39
N CYS A 132 2.50 -8.00 -1.50
CA CYS A 132 2.87 -7.24 -0.31
C CYS A 132 4.39 -7.13 -0.24
N VAL A 133 4.87 -5.97 0.23
CA VAL A 133 6.28 -5.73 0.56
C VAL A 133 6.37 -5.07 1.93
N GLN A 134 7.54 -5.12 2.54
CA GLN A 134 7.80 -4.35 3.75
C GLN A 134 8.45 -3.02 3.43
N GLY A 135 8.15 -2.00 4.22
CA GLY A 135 8.83 -0.70 4.25
C GLY A 135 9.21 -0.34 5.68
N THR A 136 10.11 0.61 5.83
CA THR A 136 10.53 1.14 7.14
C THR A 136 9.89 2.47 7.45
N ASP A 137 9.26 3.11 6.44
CA ASP A 137 8.79 4.49 6.54
C ASP A 137 9.91 5.42 7.01
N GLY A 138 9.70 6.22 8.04
CA GLY A 138 10.67 7.15 8.59
C GLY A 138 11.81 6.49 9.37
N CYS A 139 12.56 5.56 8.79
CA CYS A 139 13.60 4.77 9.47
C CYS A 139 14.58 5.62 10.31
N GLY A 140 14.98 6.78 9.78
CA GLY A 140 15.87 7.71 10.49
C GLY A 140 15.25 8.33 11.76
N PHE A 141 13.93 8.51 11.78
CA PHE A 141 13.18 8.99 12.95
C PHE A 141 12.91 7.89 13.96
N TYR A 142 12.65 6.68 13.46
CA TYR A 142 12.27 5.56 14.32
C TYR A 142 13.49 4.77 14.82
N GLY A 143 14.68 5.00 14.24
CA GLY A 143 15.90 4.28 14.59
C GLY A 143 15.78 2.78 14.33
N ILE A 144 15.21 2.42 13.20
CA ILE A 144 14.98 1.04 12.74
C ILE A 144 15.51 0.86 11.33
N ASP A 145 15.75 -0.39 10.96
CA ASP A 145 16.08 -0.76 9.59
C ASP A 145 15.17 -1.88 9.06
N THR A 146 15.44 -2.36 7.87
CA THR A 146 14.63 -3.43 7.24
C THR A 146 14.71 -4.75 8.01
N ILE A 147 15.80 -5.00 8.76
CA ILE A 147 15.94 -6.20 9.58
C ILE A 147 15.03 -6.11 10.79
N ASP A 148 14.98 -4.94 11.43
CA ASP A 148 14.08 -4.67 12.56
C ASP A 148 12.62 -4.89 12.17
N GLU A 149 12.21 -4.39 10.99
CA GLU A 149 10.86 -4.63 10.45
C GLU A 149 10.58 -6.13 10.20
N GLN A 150 11.55 -6.89 9.66
CA GLN A 150 11.41 -8.33 9.49
C GLN A 150 11.25 -9.05 10.82
N ILE A 151 12.03 -8.65 11.83
CA ILE A 151 11.92 -9.18 13.20
C ILE A 151 10.53 -8.87 13.77
N ALA A 152 10.03 -7.63 13.58
CA ALA A 152 8.71 -7.22 14.02
C ALA A 152 7.60 -8.04 13.34
N LEU A 153 7.63 -8.18 12.03
CA LEU A 153 6.68 -8.99 11.25
C LEU A 153 6.65 -10.44 11.74
N ARG A 154 7.84 -11.04 11.96
CA ARG A 154 7.96 -12.42 12.44
C ARG A 154 7.43 -12.60 13.86
N ASN A 155 7.87 -11.75 14.78
CA ASN A 155 7.62 -11.95 16.21
C ASN A 155 6.27 -11.44 16.68
N LEU A 156 5.77 -10.37 16.05
CA LEU A 156 4.53 -9.72 16.47
C LEU A 156 3.32 -10.20 15.65
N LEU A 157 3.51 -10.58 14.40
CA LEU A 157 2.43 -10.94 13.47
C LEU A 157 2.51 -12.38 12.97
N ASP A 158 3.46 -13.17 13.47
CA ASP A 158 3.65 -14.59 13.11
C ASP A 158 3.80 -14.83 11.60
N ILE A 159 4.44 -13.89 10.89
CA ILE A 159 4.74 -14.02 9.46
C ILE A 159 5.78 -15.12 9.28
N LYS A 160 5.49 -16.07 8.43
CA LYS A 160 6.31 -17.28 8.20
C LYS A 160 7.34 -17.04 7.08
N ASP A 161 8.36 -17.90 7.04
CA ASP A 161 9.39 -17.86 5.98
C ASP A 161 8.79 -17.95 4.57
N SER A 162 7.69 -18.70 4.41
CA SER A 162 6.95 -18.77 3.15
C SER A 162 6.29 -17.44 2.76
N ASP A 163 5.87 -16.64 3.73
CA ASP A 163 5.28 -15.34 3.48
C ASP A 163 6.38 -14.32 3.15
N PHE A 164 7.52 -14.36 3.87
CA PHE A 164 8.70 -13.56 3.51
C PHE A 164 9.22 -13.89 2.10
N ALA A 165 9.22 -15.17 1.71
CA ALA A 165 9.60 -15.55 0.35
C ALA A 165 8.66 -14.93 -0.70
N LYS A 166 7.34 -14.88 -0.44
CA LYS A 166 6.37 -14.20 -1.32
C LYS A 166 6.66 -12.70 -1.41
N MET A 167 6.91 -12.04 -0.27
CA MET A 167 7.21 -10.60 -0.24
C MET A 167 8.50 -10.30 -1.01
N ARG A 168 9.56 -11.09 -0.81
CA ARG A 168 10.82 -10.94 -1.55
C ARG A 168 10.65 -11.11 -3.06
N ASN A 169 9.85 -12.09 -3.50
CA ASN A 169 9.56 -12.24 -4.93
C ASN A 169 8.89 -11.00 -5.52
N VAL A 170 8.04 -10.31 -4.73
CA VAL A 170 7.44 -9.04 -5.17
C VAL A 170 8.49 -7.91 -5.21
N GLU A 171 9.40 -7.86 -4.22
CA GLU A 171 10.52 -6.89 -4.21
C GLU A 171 11.43 -7.04 -5.43
N ASP A 172 11.67 -8.28 -5.89
CA ASP A 172 12.48 -8.57 -7.07
C ASP A 172 11.78 -8.18 -8.39
N GLU A 173 10.45 -7.92 -8.38
CA GLU A 173 9.66 -7.51 -9.56
C GLU A 173 9.58 -5.98 -9.73
N ILE A 174 9.98 -5.20 -8.71
CA ILE A 174 9.85 -3.73 -8.68
C ILE A 174 11.21 -3.06 -8.72
#